data_a7339150b75324fc5527e24b3f2a505d
#
_entry.id   a7339150b75324fc5527e24b3f2a505d
#
_cell.length_a   1.000
_cell.length_b   1.000
_cell.length_c   1.000
_cell.angle_alpha   90.00
_cell.angle_beta   90.00
_cell.angle_gamma   90.00
#
_symmetry.space_group_name_H-M   'P 1'
#
loop_
_entity.id
_entity.type
_entity.pdbx_description
1 polymer ?
#
loop_
_entity_poly.entity_id
_entity_poly.type
_entity_poly.pdbx_seq_one_letter_code
_entity_poly.pdbx_strand_id
1 'polypeptide(L)'
;INALEGDSCVGQYLYFTVSDNPCIQNLIHNAVFLLLQQPQNWHKLSEHTFALLFMHILSNAENILLDQKDEQSNVLMVVVRRYLAEHYDTGTLHELAAQIGYTPSSLSRMIKKYSSTTFKEIQTKQRMRVAMNQLSHTALPVSEIALSVGYENQNFFYKQFKKMYDMTPNEARLKSRQ
;
A
#
# COMPACT_ATOMS: atom_id res chain seq x y z
N ILE A 1 -18.47 17.90 1.14
CA ILE A 1 -18.40 19.38 1.20
C ILE A 1 -18.81 19.88 2.60
N ASN A 2 -19.56 19.10 3.39
CA ASN A 2 -19.99 19.51 4.74
C ASN A 2 -18.98 19.20 5.87
N ALA A 3 -17.78 18.73 5.55
CA ALA A 3 -16.74 18.43 6.54
C ALA A 3 -15.82 19.60 6.89
N LEU A 4 -16.08 20.81 6.34
CA LEU A 4 -15.26 22.00 6.55
C LEU A 4 -15.92 23.09 7.43
N GLU A 5 -17.17 22.85 7.86
CA GLU A 5 -17.87 23.79 8.75
C GLU A 5 -18.29 23.09 10.03
N GLY A 6 -17.41 23.05 11.02
CA GLY A 6 -17.75 22.56 12.34
C GLY A 6 -16.53 22.35 13.22
N ASP A 7 -16.43 23.16 14.25
CA ASP A 7 -15.48 23.11 15.37
C ASP A 7 -15.42 21.74 16.04
N SER A 8 -14.67 20.83 15.48
CA SER A 8 -13.99 19.70 16.12
C SER A 8 -13.40 18.75 15.07
N CYS A 9 -12.41 19.22 14.30
CA CYS A 9 -11.55 18.35 13.48
C CYS A 9 -10.57 17.60 14.37
N VAL A 10 -11.06 16.80 15.31
CA VAL A 10 -10.23 15.81 15.98
C VAL A 10 -10.32 14.54 15.18
N GLY A 11 -9.36 14.37 14.24
CA GLY A 11 -8.97 13.05 13.79
C GLY A 11 -9.75 12.41 12.62
N GLN A 12 -10.47 13.16 11.79
CA GLN A 12 -10.99 12.57 10.53
C GLN A 12 -9.89 12.53 9.48
N TYR A 13 -9.41 11.34 9.15
CA TYR A 13 -8.40 11.11 8.11
C TYR A 13 -9.06 10.48 6.89
N LEU A 14 -8.76 11.03 5.71
CA LEU A 14 -9.10 10.40 4.44
C LEU A 14 -7.92 9.51 4.02
N TYR A 15 -8.15 8.22 3.90
CA TYR A 15 -7.17 7.25 3.45
C TYR A 15 -7.42 6.89 1.99
N PHE A 16 -6.39 7.05 1.17
CA PHE A 16 -6.44 6.68 -0.23
C PHE A 16 -5.47 5.54 -0.50
N THR A 17 -5.92 4.48 -1.14
CA THR A 17 -5.04 3.44 -1.65
C THR A 17 -4.57 3.83 -3.05
N VAL A 18 -3.38 4.40 -3.14
CA VAL A 18 -2.80 4.89 -4.41
C VAL A 18 -1.83 3.91 -5.05
N SER A 19 -1.69 2.69 -4.50
CA SER A 19 -0.72 1.70 -4.96
C SER A 19 -0.87 1.30 -6.43
N ASP A 20 -2.05 1.46 -7.01
CA ASP A 20 -2.38 1.01 -8.36
C ASP A 20 -2.65 2.17 -9.33
N ASN A 21 -2.42 3.42 -8.91
CA ASN A 21 -2.61 4.61 -9.75
C ASN A 21 -1.29 5.37 -9.97
N PRO A 22 -0.60 5.13 -11.12
CA PRO A 22 0.67 5.77 -11.43
C PRO A 22 0.59 7.31 -11.49
N CYS A 23 -0.55 7.86 -11.92
CA CYS A 23 -0.74 9.30 -12.01
C CYS A 23 -0.69 9.95 -10.62
N ILE A 24 -1.39 9.38 -9.65
CA ILE A 24 -1.40 9.88 -8.27
C ILE A 24 -0.01 9.70 -7.63
N GLN A 25 0.66 8.56 -7.85
CA GLN A 25 2.02 8.33 -7.37
C GLN A 25 3.01 9.38 -7.90
N ASN A 26 2.97 9.66 -9.20
CA ASN A 26 3.83 10.67 -9.83
C ASN A 26 3.54 12.07 -9.29
N LEU A 27 2.29 12.44 -9.07
CA LEU A 27 1.91 13.72 -8.49
C LEU A 27 2.38 13.86 -7.05
N ILE A 28 2.34 12.79 -6.25
CA ILE A 28 2.89 12.77 -4.89
C ILE A 28 4.42 12.94 -4.93
N HIS A 29 5.13 12.21 -5.81
CA HIS A 29 6.57 12.36 -5.98
C HIS A 29 6.94 13.79 -6.38
N ASN A 30 6.21 14.38 -7.34
CA ASN A 30 6.42 15.77 -7.74
C ASN A 30 6.17 16.76 -6.60
N ALA A 31 5.10 16.57 -5.82
CA ALA A 31 4.83 17.41 -4.66
C ALA A 31 5.98 17.35 -3.63
N VAL A 32 6.46 16.15 -3.31
CA VAL A 32 7.60 15.97 -2.40
C VAL A 32 8.86 16.61 -2.97
N PHE A 33 9.16 16.41 -4.27
CA PHE A 33 10.30 17.03 -4.93
C PHE A 33 10.25 18.56 -4.85
N LEU A 34 9.11 19.16 -5.16
CA LEU A 34 8.92 20.62 -5.11
C LEU A 34 9.12 21.16 -3.68
N LEU A 35 8.65 20.46 -2.66
CA LEU A 35 8.82 20.84 -1.26
C LEU A 35 10.27 20.75 -0.80
N LEU A 36 11.03 19.75 -1.25
CA LEU A 36 12.42 19.52 -0.85
C LEU A 36 13.41 20.39 -1.62
N GLN A 37 13.23 20.55 -2.94
CA GLN A 37 14.18 21.23 -3.81
C GLN A 37 13.88 22.71 -3.98
N GLN A 38 12.65 23.14 -3.75
CA GLN A 38 12.17 24.53 -3.84
C GLN A 38 12.73 25.27 -5.09
N PRO A 39 12.53 24.74 -6.32
CA PRO A 39 13.01 25.39 -7.52
C PRO A 39 12.33 26.75 -7.72
N GLN A 40 12.85 27.58 -8.63
CA GLN A 40 12.24 28.87 -8.94
C GLN A 40 10.75 28.68 -9.29
N ASN A 41 9.87 29.47 -8.66
CA ASN A 41 8.38 29.37 -8.76
C ASN A 41 7.75 28.10 -8.13
N TRP A 42 8.43 27.43 -7.21
CA TRP A 42 7.95 26.21 -6.57
C TRP A 42 6.55 26.36 -5.94
N HIS A 43 6.19 27.55 -5.41
CA HIS A 43 4.88 27.81 -4.83
C HIS A 43 3.75 27.61 -5.86
N LYS A 44 3.88 28.21 -7.06
CA LYS A 44 2.89 28.03 -8.14
C LYS A 44 2.84 26.60 -8.66
N LEU A 45 4.03 25.98 -8.80
CA LEU A 45 4.13 24.58 -9.23
C LEU A 45 3.48 23.64 -8.23
N SER A 46 3.67 23.88 -6.93
CA SER A 46 3.04 23.10 -5.86
C SER A 46 1.52 23.28 -5.87
N GLU A 47 1.01 24.51 -6.02
CA GLU A 47 -0.42 24.77 -6.10
C GLU A 47 -1.08 23.97 -7.24
N HIS A 48 -0.49 23.98 -8.44
CA HIS A 48 -1.02 23.20 -9.56
C HIS A 48 -0.87 21.69 -9.36
N THR A 49 0.24 21.24 -8.76
CA THR A 49 0.45 19.81 -8.46
C THR A 49 -0.57 19.30 -7.45
N PHE A 50 -0.85 20.08 -6.39
CA PHE A 50 -1.87 19.72 -5.40
C PHE A 50 -3.29 19.80 -6.00
N ALA A 51 -3.59 20.78 -6.85
CA ALA A 51 -4.87 20.86 -7.54
C ALA A 51 -5.11 19.63 -8.44
N LEU A 52 -4.12 19.21 -9.23
CA LEU A 52 -4.18 18.01 -10.05
C LEU A 52 -4.31 16.75 -9.20
N LEU A 53 -3.55 16.65 -8.12
CA LEU A 53 -3.64 15.53 -7.18
C LEU A 53 -5.06 15.41 -6.61
N PHE A 54 -5.64 16.53 -6.18
CA PHE A 54 -6.99 16.57 -5.62
C PHE A 54 -8.05 16.20 -6.68
N MET A 55 -7.91 16.71 -7.91
CA MET A 55 -8.80 16.35 -9.03
C MET A 55 -8.72 14.85 -9.36
N HIS A 56 -7.51 14.26 -9.37
CA HIS A 56 -7.34 12.82 -9.58
C HIS A 56 -7.94 12.00 -8.44
N ILE A 57 -7.80 12.46 -7.20
CA ILE A 57 -8.45 11.82 -6.05
C ILE A 57 -9.98 11.88 -6.21
N LEU A 58 -10.54 13.03 -6.54
CA LEU A 58 -11.99 13.18 -6.73
C LEU A 58 -12.54 12.38 -7.92
N SER A 59 -11.83 12.34 -9.05
CA SER A 59 -12.26 11.57 -10.23
C SER A 59 -12.21 10.05 -10.03
N ASN A 60 -11.42 9.60 -9.08
CA ASN A 60 -11.38 8.19 -8.65
C ASN A 60 -12.20 7.95 -7.37
N ALA A 61 -13.06 8.91 -6.99
CA ALA A 61 -13.86 8.85 -5.76
C ALA A 61 -14.87 7.68 -5.73
N GLU A 62 -15.22 7.10 -6.86
CA GLU A 62 -16.01 5.85 -6.90
C GLU A 62 -15.26 4.67 -6.30
N ASN A 63 -13.92 4.73 -6.27
CA ASN A 63 -13.06 3.77 -5.56
C ASN A 63 -12.69 4.24 -4.14
N ILE A 64 -13.08 5.45 -3.75
CA ILE A 64 -13.00 5.91 -2.38
C ILE A 64 -14.24 5.35 -1.68
N LEU A 65 -14.09 4.20 -1.09
CA LEU A 65 -15.03 3.73 -0.10
C LEU A 65 -15.00 4.72 1.06
N LEU A 66 -15.86 5.73 0.99
CA LEU A 66 -16.36 6.45 2.15
C LEU A 66 -17.18 5.43 2.93
N ASP A 67 -16.49 4.46 3.52
CA ASP A 67 -17.12 3.52 4.42
C ASP A 67 -17.37 4.30 5.72
N GLN A 68 -18.56 4.93 5.79
CA GLN A 68 -19.10 5.52 7.01
C GLN A 68 -19.39 4.44 8.08
N LYS A 69 -19.04 3.19 7.80
CA LYS A 69 -19.17 2.09 8.73
C LYS A 69 -17.84 1.87 9.46
N ASP A 70 -17.80 2.30 10.69
CA ASP A 70 -16.78 2.04 11.72
C ASP A 70 -15.42 2.76 11.51
N GLU A 71 -15.26 3.91 12.19
CA GLU A 71 -13.95 4.55 12.41
C GLU A 71 -12.89 3.56 12.94
N GLN A 72 -13.32 2.61 13.77
CA GLN A 72 -12.45 1.55 14.29
C GLN A 72 -11.94 0.60 13.20
N SER A 73 -12.73 0.35 12.14
CA SER A 73 -12.35 -0.53 11.05
C SER A 73 -11.22 0.07 10.21
N ASN A 74 -11.31 1.35 9.92
CA ASN A 74 -10.31 2.07 9.12
C ASN A 74 -8.98 2.16 9.86
N VAL A 75 -9.00 2.53 11.14
CA VAL A 75 -7.80 2.60 11.98
C VAL A 75 -7.13 1.24 12.09
N LEU A 76 -7.89 0.17 12.34
CA LEU A 76 -7.32 -1.18 12.43
C LEU A 76 -6.64 -1.60 11.13
N MET A 77 -7.29 -1.38 9.98
CA MET A 77 -6.71 -1.77 8.69
C MET A 77 -5.47 -0.94 8.32
N VAL A 78 -5.39 0.31 8.75
CA VAL A 78 -4.18 1.13 8.62
C VAL A 78 -3.04 0.54 9.45
N VAL A 79 -3.30 0.18 10.70
CA VAL A 79 -2.30 -0.45 11.58
C VAL A 79 -1.81 -1.78 10.99
N VAL A 80 -2.73 -2.64 10.50
CA VAL A 80 -2.38 -3.91 9.83
C VAL A 80 -1.49 -3.67 8.61
N ARG A 81 -1.86 -2.73 7.75
CA ARG A 81 -1.10 -2.42 6.53
C ARG A 81 0.27 -1.82 6.83
N ARG A 82 0.35 -0.92 7.83
CA ARG A 82 1.62 -0.35 8.28
C ARG A 82 2.55 -1.42 8.83
N TYR A 83 2.06 -2.27 9.73
CA TYR A 83 2.83 -3.39 10.25
C TYR A 83 3.37 -4.29 9.12
N LEU A 84 2.52 -4.63 8.15
CA LEU A 84 2.94 -5.46 7.01
C LEU A 84 3.83 -4.71 6.01
N ALA A 85 3.84 -3.39 5.98
CA ALA A 85 4.81 -2.63 5.18
C ALA A 85 6.23 -2.74 5.76
N GLU A 86 6.34 -2.80 7.08
CA GLU A 86 7.61 -2.87 7.82
C GLU A 86 8.08 -4.31 8.03
N HIS A 87 7.15 -5.27 8.18
CA HIS A 87 7.41 -6.67 8.57
C HIS A 87 6.77 -7.68 7.59
N TYR A 88 6.79 -7.39 6.28
CA TYR A 88 6.15 -8.26 5.28
C TYR A 88 6.80 -9.66 5.18
N ASP A 89 8.10 -9.75 5.42
CA ASP A 89 8.91 -10.98 5.29
C ASP A 89 8.78 -11.94 6.48
N THR A 90 8.75 -11.40 7.70
CA THR A 90 8.76 -12.21 8.93
C THR A 90 7.55 -12.00 9.84
N GLY A 91 6.83 -10.89 9.66
CA GLY A 91 5.75 -10.49 10.55
C GLY A 91 4.62 -11.52 10.66
N THR A 92 4.11 -11.69 11.87
CA THR A 92 3.04 -12.63 12.18
C THR A 92 1.79 -11.95 12.73
N LEU A 93 0.62 -12.57 12.52
CA LEU A 93 -0.62 -12.11 13.12
C LEU A 93 -0.55 -12.10 14.65
N HIS A 94 0.19 -13.05 15.24
CA HIS A 94 0.35 -13.18 16.68
C HIS A 94 1.10 -11.99 17.28
N GLU A 95 2.22 -11.60 16.67
CA GLU A 95 3.01 -10.43 17.08
C GLU A 95 2.20 -9.14 16.96
N LEU A 96 1.55 -8.93 15.81
CA LEU A 96 0.70 -7.76 15.64
C LEU A 96 -0.41 -7.71 16.70
N ALA A 97 -1.09 -8.83 16.96
CA ALA A 97 -2.15 -8.91 17.95
C ALA A 97 -1.63 -8.53 19.36
N ALA A 98 -0.45 -9.04 19.73
CA ALA A 98 0.18 -8.70 21.01
C ALA A 98 0.53 -7.20 21.10
N GLN A 99 1.05 -6.60 20.03
CA GLN A 99 1.40 -5.17 20.00
C GLN A 99 0.20 -4.24 20.20
N ILE A 100 -0.97 -4.63 19.67
CA ILE A 100 -2.17 -3.77 19.73
C ILE A 100 -3.19 -4.21 20.79
N GLY A 101 -2.81 -5.16 21.65
CA GLY A 101 -3.65 -5.60 22.79
C GLY A 101 -4.85 -6.46 22.39
N TYR A 102 -4.77 -7.18 21.28
CA TYR A 102 -5.82 -8.12 20.82
C TYR A 102 -5.38 -9.57 20.93
N THR A 103 -6.37 -10.48 21.00
CA THR A 103 -6.06 -11.90 20.77
C THR A 103 -5.94 -12.16 19.27
N PRO A 104 -5.08 -13.11 18.83
CA PRO A 104 -4.95 -13.45 17.41
C PRO A 104 -6.25 -13.83 16.74
N SER A 105 -7.13 -14.55 17.44
CA SER A 105 -8.44 -14.95 16.95
C SER A 105 -9.38 -13.76 16.74
N SER A 106 -9.38 -12.80 17.68
CA SER A 106 -10.18 -11.59 17.57
C SER A 106 -9.68 -10.73 16.40
N LEU A 107 -8.37 -10.49 16.31
CA LEU A 107 -7.75 -9.73 15.23
C LEU A 107 -8.04 -10.36 13.86
N SER A 108 -7.89 -11.67 13.73
CA SER A 108 -8.20 -12.40 12.48
C SER A 108 -9.63 -12.19 12.01
N ARG A 109 -10.61 -12.29 12.94
CA ARG A 109 -12.03 -12.05 12.63
C ARG A 109 -12.28 -10.61 12.19
N MET A 110 -11.69 -9.65 12.89
CA MET A 110 -11.83 -8.23 12.56
C MET A 110 -11.23 -7.92 11.19
N ILE A 111 -10.02 -8.40 10.90
CA ILE A 111 -9.40 -8.23 9.57
C ILE A 111 -10.31 -8.80 8.49
N LYS A 112 -10.83 -10.02 8.67
CA LYS A 112 -11.70 -10.64 7.69
C LYS A 112 -13.03 -9.89 7.53
N LYS A 113 -13.60 -9.38 8.63
CA LYS A 113 -14.83 -8.58 8.63
C LYS A 113 -14.65 -7.27 7.84
N TYR A 114 -13.53 -6.59 8.04
CA TYR A 114 -13.32 -5.25 7.49
C TYR A 114 -12.66 -5.22 6.10
N SER A 115 -11.86 -6.23 5.74
CA SER A 115 -11.17 -6.28 4.44
C SER A 115 -11.66 -7.39 3.51
N SER A 116 -12.59 -8.24 3.97
CA SER A 116 -13.03 -9.45 3.26
C SER A 116 -11.90 -10.44 2.93
N THR A 117 -10.68 -10.18 3.41
CA THR A 117 -9.47 -10.97 3.18
C THR A 117 -8.82 -11.37 4.50
N THR A 118 -7.91 -12.34 4.46
CA THR A 118 -7.14 -12.76 5.63
C THR A 118 -5.85 -11.96 5.77
N PHE A 119 -5.28 -11.91 6.99
CA PHE A 119 -3.95 -11.34 7.23
C PHE A 119 -2.89 -11.92 6.27
N LYS A 120 -2.91 -13.24 6.07
CA LYS A 120 -1.96 -13.93 5.18
C LYS A 120 -2.10 -13.51 3.71
N GLU A 121 -3.31 -13.27 3.25
CA GLU A 121 -3.54 -12.77 1.88
C GLU A 121 -3.04 -11.34 1.72
N ILE A 122 -3.25 -10.46 2.72
CA ILE A 122 -2.70 -9.10 2.72
C ILE A 122 -1.18 -9.15 2.73
N GLN A 123 -0.57 -9.99 3.59
CA GLN A 123 0.88 -10.19 3.63
C GLN A 123 1.43 -10.70 2.30
N THR A 124 0.78 -11.70 1.69
CA THR A 124 1.18 -12.23 0.38
C THR A 124 1.15 -11.15 -0.69
N LYS A 125 0.10 -10.33 -0.73
CA LYS A 125 0.03 -9.19 -1.67
C LYS A 125 1.18 -8.22 -1.46
N GLN A 126 1.51 -7.89 -0.22
CA GLN A 126 2.62 -7.00 0.10
C GLN A 126 3.97 -7.59 -0.33
N ARG A 127 4.24 -8.87 -0.01
CA ARG A 127 5.46 -9.58 -0.44
C ARG A 127 5.62 -9.56 -1.96
N MET A 128 4.54 -9.85 -2.71
CA MET A 128 4.57 -9.86 -4.16
C MET A 128 4.80 -8.46 -4.75
N ARG A 129 4.24 -7.41 -4.12
CA ARG A 129 4.48 -6.03 -4.55
C ARG A 129 5.94 -5.62 -4.36
N VAL A 130 6.54 -5.96 -3.21
CA VAL A 130 7.97 -5.72 -2.96
C VAL A 130 8.83 -6.50 -3.94
N ALA A 131 8.51 -7.78 -4.20
CA ALA A 131 9.23 -8.58 -5.19
C ALA A 131 9.15 -7.98 -6.59
N MET A 132 7.98 -7.52 -7.04
CA MET A 132 7.82 -6.85 -8.33
C MET A 132 8.69 -5.61 -8.42
N ASN A 133 8.72 -4.78 -7.37
CA ASN A 133 9.56 -3.59 -7.30
C ASN A 133 11.06 -3.95 -7.41
N GLN A 134 11.53 -4.96 -6.67
CA GLN A 134 12.92 -5.41 -6.72
C GLN A 134 13.28 -5.98 -8.11
N LEU A 135 12.38 -6.75 -8.73
CA LEU A 135 12.59 -7.27 -10.09
C LEU A 135 12.75 -6.15 -11.12
N SER A 136 12.02 -5.06 -10.97
CA SER A 136 12.02 -3.92 -11.90
C SER A 136 13.24 -3.01 -11.71
N HIS A 137 13.74 -2.84 -10.47
CA HIS A 137 14.73 -1.82 -10.15
C HIS A 137 16.09 -2.38 -9.74
N THR A 138 16.23 -3.71 -9.64
CA THR A 138 17.51 -4.33 -9.24
C THR A 138 17.93 -5.44 -10.20
N ALA A 139 19.23 -5.80 -10.14
CA ALA A 139 19.76 -6.96 -10.86
C ALA A 139 19.85 -8.22 -10.00
N LEU A 140 19.29 -8.21 -8.77
CA LEU A 140 19.35 -9.33 -7.84
C LEU A 140 18.79 -10.61 -8.48
N PRO A 141 19.40 -11.79 -8.25
CA PRO A 141 18.82 -13.06 -8.66
C PRO A 141 17.40 -13.26 -8.14
N VAL A 142 16.53 -13.91 -8.90
CA VAL A 142 15.14 -14.17 -8.47
C VAL A 142 15.09 -14.98 -7.19
N SER A 143 16.06 -15.88 -6.97
CA SER A 143 16.20 -16.65 -5.71
C SER A 143 16.43 -15.75 -4.51
N GLU A 144 17.29 -14.76 -4.63
CA GLU A 144 17.56 -13.79 -3.55
C GLU A 144 16.33 -12.91 -3.27
N ILE A 145 15.65 -12.46 -4.33
CA ILE A 145 14.39 -11.72 -4.19
C ILE A 145 13.33 -12.56 -3.47
N ALA A 146 13.18 -13.86 -3.84
CA ALA A 146 12.26 -14.74 -3.17
C ALA A 146 12.55 -14.85 -1.67
N LEU A 147 13.82 -15.04 -1.29
CA LEU A 147 14.26 -15.09 0.11
C LEU A 147 14.01 -13.76 0.83
N SER A 148 14.36 -12.63 0.22
CA SER A 148 14.20 -11.29 0.83
C SER A 148 12.74 -10.91 1.09
N VAL A 149 11.80 -11.52 0.36
CA VAL A 149 10.36 -11.32 0.60
C VAL A 149 9.72 -12.46 1.41
N GLY A 150 10.54 -13.28 2.08
CA GLY A 150 10.11 -14.29 3.03
C GLY A 150 9.62 -15.60 2.40
N TYR A 151 10.17 -16.00 1.24
CA TYR A 151 9.90 -17.30 0.62
C TYR A 151 11.16 -18.16 0.58
N GLU A 152 11.24 -19.16 1.46
CA GLU A 152 12.32 -20.16 1.44
C GLU A 152 12.17 -21.09 0.23
N ASN A 153 10.95 -21.41 -0.18
CA ASN A 153 10.68 -22.27 -1.34
C ASN A 153 10.44 -21.43 -2.59
N GLN A 154 11.42 -21.41 -3.48
CA GLN A 154 11.39 -20.68 -4.73
C GLN A 154 10.24 -21.13 -5.67
N ASN A 155 9.92 -22.41 -5.72
CA ASN A 155 8.82 -22.91 -6.56
C ASN A 155 7.47 -22.39 -6.07
N PHE A 156 7.30 -22.28 -4.75
CA PHE A 156 6.10 -21.70 -4.16
C PHE A 156 6.01 -20.19 -4.44
N PHE A 157 7.13 -19.47 -4.37
CA PHE A 157 7.21 -18.07 -4.78
C PHE A 157 6.78 -17.88 -6.24
N TYR A 158 7.33 -18.67 -7.20
CA TYR A 158 6.95 -18.59 -8.60
C TYR A 158 5.46 -18.81 -8.82
N LYS A 159 4.87 -19.81 -8.14
CA LYS A 159 3.41 -20.07 -8.22
C LYS A 159 2.58 -18.89 -7.72
N GLN A 160 2.97 -18.28 -6.57
CA GLN A 160 2.26 -17.15 -6.01
C GLN A 160 2.41 -15.91 -6.91
N PHE A 161 3.61 -15.66 -7.41
CA PHE A 161 3.88 -14.53 -8.30
C PHE A 161 3.09 -14.64 -9.61
N LYS A 162 3.12 -15.79 -10.25
CA LYS A 162 2.35 -16.06 -11.49
C LYS A 162 0.84 -15.95 -11.24
N LYS A 163 0.35 -16.44 -10.10
CA LYS A 163 -1.06 -16.31 -9.72
C LYS A 163 -1.50 -14.85 -9.60
N MET A 164 -0.62 -13.96 -9.13
CA MET A 164 -0.96 -12.56 -8.89
C MET A 164 -0.82 -11.66 -10.12
N TYR A 165 0.22 -11.89 -10.93
CA TYR A 165 0.58 -11.01 -12.05
C TYR A 165 0.39 -11.66 -13.43
N ASP A 166 -0.07 -12.90 -13.47
CA ASP A 166 -0.25 -13.70 -14.70
C ASP A 166 1.02 -13.84 -15.55
N MET A 167 2.18 -13.63 -14.93
CA MET A 167 3.51 -13.77 -15.52
C MET A 167 4.53 -14.30 -14.51
N THR A 168 5.62 -14.86 -15.01
CA THR A 168 6.73 -15.30 -14.16
C THR A 168 7.60 -14.12 -13.71
N PRO A 169 8.38 -14.25 -12.61
CA PRO A 169 9.33 -13.23 -12.17
C PRO A 169 10.34 -12.83 -13.25
N ASN A 170 10.80 -13.79 -14.06
CA ASN A 170 11.74 -13.52 -15.16
C ASN A 170 11.09 -12.70 -16.28
N GLU A 171 9.85 -13.02 -16.65
CA GLU A 171 9.08 -12.25 -17.66
C GLU A 171 8.81 -10.84 -17.15
N ALA A 172 8.45 -10.66 -15.86
CA ALA A 172 8.26 -9.36 -15.26
C ALA A 172 9.54 -8.50 -15.34
N ARG A 173 10.71 -9.09 -15.05
CA ARG A 173 12.01 -8.41 -15.18
C ARG A 173 12.31 -7.98 -16.61
N LEU A 174 12.06 -8.83 -17.59
CA LEU A 174 12.29 -8.50 -18.99
C LEU A 174 11.40 -7.35 -19.45
N LYS A 175 10.12 -7.36 -19.06
CA LYS A 175 9.15 -6.34 -19.41
C LYS A 175 9.46 -4.97 -18.81
N SER A 176 10.05 -4.92 -17.61
CA SER A 176 10.40 -3.66 -16.94
C SER A 176 11.66 -2.99 -17.49
N ARG A 177 12.44 -3.69 -18.35
CA ARG A 177 13.68 -3.18 -18.96
C ARG A 177 13.50 -2.71 -20.42
N GLN A 178 12.30 -2.86 -20.96
CA GLN A 178 11.88 -2.34 -22.26
C GLN A 178 11.26 -0.95 -22.12
#